data_c6b9f48bbef9ea21cde373b3ea899a58
#
_entry.id   c6b9f48bbef9ea21cde373b3ea899a58
#
_cell.length_a   1.000
_cell.length_b   1.000
_cell.length_c   1.000
_cell.angle_alpha   90.00
_cell.angle_beta   90.00
_cell.angle_gamma   90.00
#
_symmetry.space_group_name_H-M   'P 1'
#
loop_
_entity.id
_entity.type
_entity.pdbx_description
1 polymer ?
#
loop_
_entity_poly.entity_id
_entity_poly.type
_entity_poly.pdbx_seq_one_letter_code
_entity_poly.pdbx_strand_id
1 'polypeptide(L)'
;MEYGININFFEKELGLAEAARLLSRAGFTQLDYTPKVDREDWMLQAKEATRIFEANGLTVHQTHAPFNRYGRYGDTHRLCVDRCAEATAYLGAQFMVVHGDEFDFEHLTFSSEAALDYNHRYFLPYVERAQKEGYRVAFETVFEDWDRRRFSAPAAELLALIRSFDSDSAVCCWDFGHANVAFKKEAPNVIREFGSLIQCTHLHDNTGRDSHQLPMTGNIDWPATVKAMKQIPYTGVLSVEYSQGNMPACLLERFIELTYQATAYLWGAE
;
A
#
# COMPACT_ATOMS: atom_id res chain seq x y z
N MET A 1 1.49 -17.83 6.22
CA MET A 1 1.30 -16.51 5.57
C MET A 1 0.01 -15.90 6.09
N GLU A 2 0.05 -14.66 6.52
CA GLU A 2 -1.16 -13.93 6.89
C GLU A 2 -1.72 -13.16 5.69
N TYR A 3 -3.03 -12.93 5.71
CA TYR A 3 -3.72 -12.22 4.64
C TYR A 3 -4.37 -10.96 5.19
N GLY A 4 -4.11 -9.85 4.51
CA GLY A 4 -4.67 -8.54 4.79
C GLY A 4 -5.55 -8.04 3.65
N ILE A 5 -6.28 -6.97 3.91
CA ILE A 5 -7.14 -6.35 2.91
C ILE A 5 -7.35 -4.87 3.21
N ASN A 6 -7.45 -4.05 2.18
CA ASN A 6 -7.81 -2.65 2.32
C ASN A 6 -9.31 -2.54 2.64
N ILE A 7 -9.63 -2.19 3.89
CA ILE A 7 -11.01 -2.09 4.37
C ILE A 7 -11.75 -0.88 3.81
N ASN A 8 -11.06 0.18 3.41
CA ASN A 8 -11.70 1.41 2.95
C ASN A 8 -12.52 1.23 1.67
N PHE A 9 -12.19 0.22 0.85
CA PHE A 9 -12.99 -0.11 -0.33
C PHE A 9 -14.42 -0.57 0.01
N PHE A 10 -14.65 -1.13 1.18
CA PHE A 10 -15.94 -1.64 1.62
C PHE A 10 -16.69 -0.67 2.51
N GLU A 11 -16.00 0.29 3.12
CA GLU A 11 -16.57 1.20 4.11
C GLU A 11 -17.73 2.04 3.55
N LYS A 12 -17.62 2.47 2.29
CA LYS A 12 -18.63 3.31 1.65
C LYS A 12 -20.01 2.63 1.56
N GLU A 13 -20.02 1.34 1.24
CA GLU A 13 -21.25 0.58 1.00
C GLU A 13 -21.78 -0.12 2.25
N LEU A 14 -20.91 -0.50 3.17
CA LEU A 14 -21.25 -1.30 4.36
C LEU A 14 -21.18 -0.49 5.66
N GLY A 15 -20.41 0.60 5.68
CA GLY A 15 -19.93 1.20 6.92
C GLY A 15 -18.80 0.39 7.56
N LEU A 16 -17.95 1.06 8.36
CA LEU A 16 -16.72 0.47 8.87
C LEU A 16 -16.95 -0.76 9.75
N ALA A 17 -17.96 -0.73 10.64
CA ALA A 17 -18.25 -1.82 11.57
C ALA A 17 -18.70 -3.10 10.85
N GLU A 18 -19.59 -2.99 9.86
CA GLU A 18 -20.06 -4.14 9.09
C GLU A 18 -18.98 -4.67 8.16
N ALA A 19 -18.17 -3.79 7.53
CA ALA A 19 -17.02 -4.20 6.75
C ALA A 19 -16.05 -5.01 7.61
N ALA A 20 -15.66 -4.52 8.79
CA ALA A 20 -14.77 -5.23 9.70
C ALA A 20 -15.32 -6.61 10.10
N ARG A 21 -16.63 -6.69 10.41
CA ARG A 21 -17.29 -7.94 10.76
C ARG A 21 -17.23 -8.98 9.63
N LEU A 22 -17.50 -8.56 8.39
CA LEU A 22 -17.49 -9.46 7.23
C LEU A 22 -16.06 -9.90 6.86
N LEU A 23 -15.09 -9.00 6.93
CA LEU A 23 -13.68 -9.31 6.67
C LEU A 23 -13.15 -10.34 7.69
N SER A 24 -13.42 -10.14 8.97
CA SER A 24 -13.05 -11.09 10.03
C SER A 24 -13.71 -12.47 9.82
N ARG A 25 -15.00 -12.52 9.48
CA ARG A 25 -15.70 -13.77 9.17
C ARG A 25 -15.12 -14.52 7.97
N ALA A 26 -14.65 -13.81 6.97
CA ALA A 26 -14.01 -14.41 5.80
C ALA A 26 -12.63 -15.01 6.10
N GLY A 27 -12.00 -14.62 7.23
CA GLY A 27 -10.72 -15.14 7.67
C GLY A 27 -9.57 -14.13 7.60
N PHE A 28 -9.81 -12.89 7.18
CA PHE A 28 -8.79 -11.85 7.26
C PHE A 28 -8.49 -11.50 8.73
N THR A 29 -7.23 -11.27 9.03
CA THR A 29 -6.75 -10.88 10.37
C THR A 29 -6.04 -9.55 10.35
N GLN A 30 -5.58 -9.12 9.19
CA GLN A 30 -4.78 -7.93 8.99
C GLN A 30 -5.50 -6.93 8.09
N LEU A 31 -5.37 -5.66 8.40
CA LEU A 31 -5.96 -4.58 7.62
C LEU A 31 -4.89 -3.68 7.01
N ASP A 32 -5.14 -3.26 5.80
CA ASP A 32 -4.66 -2.01 5.26
C ASP A 32 -5.75 -0.97 5.50
N TYR A 33 -5.38 0.14 6.12
CA TYR A 33 -6.33 1.17 6.48
C TYR A 33 -5.81 2.56 6.11
N THR A 34 -6.55 3.28 5.29
CA THR A 34 -6.28 4.68 4.95
C THR A 34 -7.02 5.59 5.94
N PRO A 35 -6.32 6.22 6.91
CA PRO A 35 -6.95 7.15 7.85
C PRO A 35 -7.51 8.38 7.14
N LYS A 36 -8.64 8.92 7.61
CA LYS A 36 -9.30 10.11 7.03
C LYS A 36 -8.65 11.41 7.51
N VAL A 37 -7.37 11.58 7.22
CA VAL A 37 -6.50 12.64 7.75
C VAL A 37 -6.79 14.05 7.24
N ASP A 38 -7.58 14.18 6.19
CA ASP A 38 -8.09 15.45 5.65
C ASP A 38 -9.22 16.07 6.49
N ARG A 39 -9.79 15.30 7.43
CA ARG A 39 -10.87 15.76 8.31
C ARG A 39 -10.30 16.34 9.60
N GLU A 40 -11.03 17.27 10.21
CA GLU A 40 -10.65 17.84 11.52
C GLU A 40 -10.76 16.82 12.65
N ASP A 41 -11.74 15.91 12.57
CA ASP A 41 -11.98 14.85 13.56
C ASP A 41 -11.20 13.56 13.31
N TRP A 42 -10.16 13.58 12.47
CA TRP A 42 -9.40 12.41 12.01
C TRP A 42 -8.91 11.49 13.15
N MET A 43 -8.43 12.07 14.25
CA MET A 43 -7.97 11.29 15.40
C MET A 43 -9.14 10.61 16.14
N LEU A 44 -10.29 11.27 16.21
CA LEU A 44 -11.49 10.65 16.80
C LEU A 44 -11.93 9.45 15.94
N GLN A 45 -11.87 9.59 14.61
CA GLN A 45 -12.17 8.49 13.69
C GLN A 45 -11.15 7.36 13.79
N ALA A 46 -9.85 7.65 13.93
CA ALA A 46 -8.83 6.63 14.16
C ALA A 46 -9.11 5.86 15.46
N LYS A 47 -9.49 6.54 16.54
CA LYS A 47 -9.87 5.91 17.81
C LYS A 47 -11.11 5.02 17.69
N GLU A 48 -12.10 5.45 16.95
CA GLU A 48 -13.30 4.63 16.68
C GLU A 48 -12.97 3.42 15.82
N ALA A 49 -12.17 3.60 14.78
CA ALA A 49 -11.69 2.51 13.93
C ALA A 49 -10.95 1.43 14.76
N THR A 50 -10.04 1.83 15.65
CA THR A 50 -9.33 0.91 16.55
C THR A 50 -10.31 0.04 17.33
N ARG A 51 -11.33 0.63 17.97
CA ARG A 51 -12.33 -0.12 18.74
C ARG A 51 -13.10 -1.12 17.90
N ILE A 52 -13.47 -0.73 16.68
CA ILE A 52 -14.17 -1.60 15.73
C ILE A 52 -13.27 -2.77 15.32
N PHE A 53 -12.02 -2.51 15.01
CA PHE A 53 -11.07 -3.54 14.57
C PHE A 53 -10.78 -4.53 15.70
N GLU A 54 -10.45 -4.06 16.90
CA GLU A 54 -10.23 -4.89 18.09
C GLU A 54 -11.44 -5.75 18.41
N ALA A 55 -12.67 -5.19 18.36
CA ALA A 55 -13.90 -5.94 18.60
C ALA A 55 -14.15 -7.08 17.59
N ASN A 56 -13.51 -7.03 16.43
CA ASN A 56 -13.59 -8.05 15.38
C ASN A 56 -12.31 -8.91 15.27
N GLY A 57 -11.34 -8.75 16.17
CA GLY A 57 -10.07 -9.50 16.14
C GLY A 57 -9.19 -9.15 14.97
N LEU A 58 -9.30 -7.91 14.45
CA LEU A 58 -8.52 -7.39 13.33
C LEU A 58 -7.43 -6.45 13.85
N THR A 59 -6.27 -6.44 13.21
CA THR A 59 -5.18 -5.51 13.48
C THR A 59 -4.81 -4.75 12.22
N VAL A 60 -4.35 -3.51 12.38
CA VAL A 60 -3.87 -2.72 11.25
C VAL A 60 -2.41 -3.07 10.99
N HIS A 61 -2.13 -3.70 9.85
CA HIS A 61 -0.79 -4.03 9.42
C HIS A 61 -0.10 -2.83 8.80
N GLN A 62 -0.80 -2.12 7.93
CA GLN A 62 -0.29 -0.97 7.21
C GLN A 62 -1.35 0.13 7.09
N THR A 63 -0.88 1.38 7.06
CA THR A 63 -1.67 2.55 6.69
C THR A 63 -1.18 3.07 5.36
N HIS A 64 -2.03 3.80 4.65
CA HIS A 64 -1.64 4.47 3.42
C HIS A 64 -1.69 5.98 3.60
N ALA A 65 -0.55 6.65 3.40
CA ALA A 65 -0.48 8.11 3.43
C ALA A 65 -1.15 8.72 2.19
N PRO A 66 -1.72 9.92 2.30
CA PRO A 66 -2.19 10.64 1.13
C PRO A 66 -1.03 10.94 0.19
N PHE A 67 -1.25 10.78 -1.10
CA PHE A 67 -0.32 11.17 -2.15
C PHE A 67 -0.88 12.39 -2.92
N ASN A 68 -0.01 13.34 -3.27
CA ASN A 68 -0.43 14.63 -3.82
C ASN A 68 -0.58 14.64 -5.34
N ARG A 69 -0.91 13.50 -5.93
CA ARG A 69 -1.13 13.42 -7.35
C ARG A 69 -2.19 14.44 -7.79
N TYR A 70 -1.86 15.24 -8.78
CA TYR A 70 -2.70 16.32 -9.31
C TYR A 70 -3.05 17.43 -8.30
N GLY A 71 -2.22 17.65 -7.27
CA GLY A 71 -2.44 18.71 -6.30
C GLY A 71 -3.70 18.57 -5.45
N ARG A 72 -4.20 17.35 -5.28
CA ARG A 72 -5.47 17.06 -4.60
C ARG A 72 -5.59 17.67 -3.20
N TYR A 73 -4.47 17.74 -2.49
CA TYR A 73 -4.44 18.26 -1.11
C TYR A 73 -3.86 19.69 -1.02
N GLY A 74 -3.29 20.22 -2.13
CA GLY A 74 -2.67 21.55 -2.13
C GLY A 74 -1.72 21.75 -0.94
N ASP A 75 -1.78 22.93 -0.32
CA ASP A 75 -0.92 23.29 0.83
C ASP A 75 -1.17 22.42 2.08
N THR A 76 -2.28 21.68 2.13
CA THR A 76 -2.60 20.79 3.28
C THR A 76 -1.99 19.41 3.17
N HIS A 77 -1.36 19.06 2.06
CA HIS A 77 -0.80 17.73 1.83
C HIS A 77 0.17 17.31 2.94
N ARG A 78 1.15 18.16 3.26
CA ARG A 78 2.12 17.89 4.31
C ARG A 78 1.45 17.62 5.66
N LEU A 79 0.47 18.45 6.02
CA LEU A 79 -0.31 18.24 7.25
C LEU A 79 -1.03 16.90 7.25
N CYS A 80 -1.59 16.47 6.11
CA CYS A 80 -2.26 15.18 6.00
C CYS A 80 -1.27 14.02 6.14
N VAL A 81 -0.05 14.12 5.60
CA VAL A 81 1.00 13.11 5.81
C VAL A 81 1.46 13.08 7.27
N ASP A 82 1.63 14.24 7.94
CA ASP A 82 1.97 14.32 9.36
C ASP A 82 0.91 13.63 10.23
N ARG A 83 -0.38 13.86 9.94
CA ARG A 83 -1.51 13.20 10.61
C ARG A 83 -1.55 11.69 10.33
N CYS A 84 -1.21 11.27 9.11
CA CYS A 84 -1.11 9.84 8.78
C CYS A 84 -0.01 9.16 9.59
N ALA A 85 1.15 9.76 9.72
CA ALA A 85 2.24 9.25 10.54
C ALA A 85 1.81 9.10 12.02
N GLU A 86 1.07 10.08 12.55
CA GLU A 86 0.53 10.01 13.91
C GLU A 86 -0.53 8.90 14.04
N ALA A 87 -1.43 8.77 13.04
CA ALA A 87 -2.42 7.70 13.01
C ALA A 87 -1.77 6.31 12.91
N THR A 88 -0.71 6.16 12.11
CA THR A 88 0.06 4.92 11.97
C THR A 88 0.58 4.43 13.32
N ALA A 89 1.25 5.32 14.06
CA ALA A 89 1.74 5.00 15.40
C ALA A 89 0.59 4.69 16.37
N TYR A 90 -0.50 5.48 16.35
CA TYR A 90 -1.66 5.26 17.23
C TYR A 90 -2.34 3.91 16.97
N LEU A 91 -2.51 3.52 15.71
CA LEU A 91 -3.12 2.26 15.28
C LEU A 91 -2.22 1.05 15.52
N GLY A 92 -0.95 1.25 15.91
CA GLY A 92 0.03 0.19 16.07
C GLY A 92 0.40 -0.50 14.74
N ALA A 93 0.20 0.18 13.62
CA ALA A 93 0.55 -0.36 12.32
C ALA A 93 2.06 -0.52 12.15
N GLN A 94 2.48 -1.56 11.44
CA GLN A 94 3.90 -1.83 11.19
C GLN A 94 4.47 -0.97 10.07
N PHE A 95 3.63 -0.51 9.15
CA PHE A 95 4.05 0.25 7.97
C PHE A 95 3.15 1.47 7.73
N MET A 96 3.79 2.56 7.31
CA MET A 96 3.12 3.69 6.64
C MET A 96 3.53 3.63 5.16
N VAL A 97 2.61 3.23 4.29
CA VAL A 97 2.83 3.21 2.84
C VAL A 97 2.80 4.63 2.29
N VAL A 98 3.75 4.96 1.45
CA VAL A 98 3.89 6.26 0.79
C VAL A 98 4.28 6.08 -0.68
N HIS A 99 3.88 7.03 -1.53
CA HIS A 99 4.45 7.16 -2.87
C HIS A 99 5.72 7.99 -2.82
N GLY A 100 6.80 7.49 -3.40
CA GLY A 100 8.10 8.16 -3.42
C GLY A 100 8.28 9.11 -4.62
N ASP A 101 7.22 9.79 -5.07
CA ASP A 101 7.20 10.59 -6.28
C ASP A 101 6.78 12.06 -6.05
N GLU A 102 7.01 12.56 -4.84
CA GLU A 102 6.81 13.98 -4.54
C GLU A 102 7.83 14.84 -5.29
N PHE A 103 7.37 15.92 -5.91
CA PHE A 103 8.25 16.86 -6.59
C PHE A 103 7.54 18.19 -6.87
N ASP A 104 8.29 19.27 -6.72
CA ASP A 104 7.82 20.63 -7.02
C ASP A 104 8.07 20.99 -8.49
N PHE A 105 7.15 20.58 -9.35
CA PHE A 105 7.23 20.88 -10.80
C PHE A 105 7.00 22.35 -11.14
N GLU A 106 6.49 23.17 -10.22
CA GLU A 106 6.27 24.60 -10.44
C GLU A 106 7.57 25.39 -10.35
N HIS A 107 8.45 25.01 -9.42
CA HIS A 107 9.67 25.77 -9.12
C HIS A 107 10.97 25.06 -9.51
N LEU A 108 10.92 23.76 -9.82
CA LEU A 108 12.10 22.96 -10.10
C LEU A 108 12.04 22.28 -11.47
N THR A 109 13.20 22.23 -12.14
CA THR A 109 13.38 21.43 -13.35
C THR A 109 13.59 19.97 -12.96
N PHE A 110 12.79 19.09 -13.51
CA PHE A 110 12.88 17.66 -13.21
C PHE A 110 14.20 17.06 -13.75
N SER A 111 14.90 16.35 -12.87
CA SER A 111 15.90 15.33 -13.18
C SER A 111 15.80 14.22 -12.12
N SER A 112 16.27 13.01 -12.43
CA SER A 112 16.25 11.92 -11.44
C SER A 112 17.04 12.25 -10.19
N GLU A 113 18.16 12.99 -10.30
CA GLU A 113 18.96 13.45 -9.18
C GLU A 113 18.23 14.49 -8.32
N ALA A 114 17.62 15.51 -8.96
CA ALA A 114 16.85 16.52 -8.25
C ALA A 114 15.61 15.91 -7.56
N ALA A 115 14.96 14.95 -8.20
CA ALA A 115 13.81 14.28 -7.63
C ALA A 115 14.20 13.34 -6.47
N LEU A 116 15.34 12.65 -6.58
CA LEU A 116 15.90 11.86 -5.47
C LEU A 116 16.18 12.73 -4.25
N ASP A 117 16.90 13.83 -4.43
CA ASP A 117 17.23 14.76 -3.35
C ASP A 117 15.96 15.40 -2.73
N TYR A 118 14.98 15.75 -3.56
CA TYR A 118 13.70 16.28 -3.09
C TYR A 118 12.94 15.25 -2.23
N ASN A 119 12.76 14.03 -2.72
CA ASN A 119 12.06 12.98 -2.00
C ASN A 119 12.81 12.53 -0.74
N HIS A 120 14.15 12.45 -0.80
CA HIS A 120 14.95 12.17 0.39
C HIS A 120 14.67 13.20 1.49
N ARG A 121 14.80 14.50 1.18
CA ARG A 121 14.54 15.57 2.16
C ARG A 121 13.09 15.61 2.62
N TYR A 122 12.15 15.29 1.73
CA TYR A 122 10.74 15.28 2.06
C TYR A 122 10.41 14.16 3.07
N PHE A 123 10.91 12.95 2.84
CA PHE A 123 10.56 11.78 3.65
C PHE A 123 11.51 11.50 4.82
N LEU A 124 12.70 12.10 4.88
CA LEU A 124 13.65 11.89 5.97
C LEU A 124 13.03 12.07 7.37
N PRO A 125 12.26 13.14 7.67
CA PRO A 125 11.64 13.31 8.98
C PRO A 125 10.66 12.16 9.34
N TYR A 126 10.00 11.58 8.35
CA TYR A 126 9.07 10.46 8.55
C TYR A 126 9.81 9.15 8.80
N VAL A 127 10.93 8.91 8.11
CA VAL A 127 11.79 7.73 8.33
C VAL A 127 12.42 7.80 9.73
N GLU A 128 12.91 8.97 10.15
CA GLU A 128 13.45 9.18 11.50
C GLU A 128 12.38 9.01 12.58
N ARG A 129 11.16 9.50 12.32
CA ARG A 129 10.02 9.32 13.22
C ARG A 129 9.65 7.85 13.32
N ALA A 130 9.53 7.16 12.20
CA ALA A 130 9.20 5.74 12.14
C ALA A 130 10.18 4.89 12.95
N GLN A 131 11.48 5.18 12.85
CA GLN A 131 12.53 4.51 13.64
C GLN A 131 12.33 4.70 15.15
N LYS A 132 11.89 5.90 15.58
CA LYS A 132 11.65 6.21 17.01
C LYS A 132 10.36 5.57 17.52
N GLU A 133 9.33 5.50 16.70
CA GLU A 133 7.98 5.05 17.07
C GLU A 133 7.74 3.56 16.76
N GLY A 134 8.71 2.86 16.12
CA GLY A 134 8.70 1.42 15.94
C GLY A 134 7.91 0.92 14.73
N TYR A 135 7.61 1.78 13.75
CA TYR A 135 7.05 1.38 12.45
C TYR A 135 8.06 1.63 11.31
N ARG A 136 7.68 1.42 10.07
CA ARG A 136 8.51 1.67 8.89
C ARG A 136 7.76 2.49 7.85
N VAL A 137 8.48 3.31 7.09
CA VAL A 137 7.97 3.99 5.89
C VAL A 137 8.19 3.07 4.71
N ALA A 138 7.12 2.63 4.09
CA ALA A 138 7.14 1.69 2.99
C ALA A 138 6.86 2.42 1.67
N PHE A 139 7.91 2.59 0.87
CA PHE A 139 7.82 3.22 -0.43
C PHE A 139 7.21 2.25 -1.45
N GLU A 140 6.07 2.62 -2.01
CA GLU A 140 5.34 1.77 -2.92
C GLU A 140 5.92 1.77 -4.32
N THR A 141 5.94 0.60 -4.96
CA THR A 141 6.17 0.52 -6.40
C THR A 141 5.04 1.19 -7.15
N VAL A 142 5.37 2.17 -7.99
CA VAL A 142 4.41 2.91 -8.81
C VAL A 142 4.75 2.76 -10.28
N PHE A 143 3.89 3.25 -11.16
CA PHE A 143 4.10 3.23 -12.62
C PHE A 143 4.03 4.63 -13.20
N GLU A 144 4.62 4.82 -14.39
CA GLU A 144 4.52 6.10 -15.11
C GLU A 144 3.12 6.31 -15.70
N ASP A 145 2.62 7.53 -15.53
CA ASP A 145 1.41 7.95 -16.22
C ASP A 145 1.72 8.26 -17.71
N TRP A 146 0.70 8.19 -18.53
CA TRP A 146 0.79 8.53 -19.95
C TRP A 146 1.13 10.01 -20.22
N ASP A 147 0.84 10.89 -19.25
CA ASP A 147 0.95 12.34 -19.36
C ASP A 147 2.01 12.95 -18.43
N ARG A 148 2.63 12.15 -17.55
CA ARG A 148 3.54 12.68 -16.54
C ARG A 148 4.60 11.66 -16.10
N ARG A 149 5.85 12.13 -16.11
CA ARG A 149 6.98 11.44 -15.50
C ARG A 149 6.75 11.31 -13.99
N ARG A 150 6.88 10.12 -13.43
CA ARG A 150 6.88 9.87 -12.00
C ARG A 150 8.25 9.38 -11.54
N PHE A 151 8.83 10.12 -10.60
CA PHE A 151 10.01 9.61 -9.91
C PHE A 151 9.62 8.37 -9.13
N SER A 152 10.56 7.45 -8.94
CA SER A 152 10.34 6.12 -8.33
C SER A 152 9.52 5.10 -9.14
N ALA A 153 8.97 5.45 -10.31
CA ALA A 153 8.36 4.46 -11.20
C ALA A 153 9.39 3.47 -11.79
N PRO A 154 10.59 3.88 -12.25
CA PRO A 154 11.67 2.94 -12.54
C PRO A 154 12.21 2.31 -11.25
N ALA A 155 12.42 0.98 -11.29
CA ALA A 155 12.95 0.22 -10.16
C ALA A 155 14.25 0.80 -9.58
N ALA A 156 15.16 1.23 -10.44
CA ALA A 156 16.45 1.82 -10.01
C ALA A 156 16.28 3.10 -9.20
N GLU A 157 15.29 3.95 -9.52
CA GLU A 157 15.02 5.18 -8.79
C GLU A 157 14.41 4.90 -7.42
N LEU A 158 13.46 3.96 -7.36
CA LEU A 158 12.85 3.54 -6.09
C LEU A 158 13.91 2.90 -5.16
N LEU A 159 14.77 2.03 -5.70
CA LEU A 159 15.89 1.46 -4.94
C LEU A 159 16.87 2.53 -4.46
N ALA A 160 17.21 3.51 -5.31
CA ALA A 160 18.07 4.61 -4.93
C ALA A 160 17.45 5.46 -3.80
N LEU A 161 16.15 5.73 -3.87
CA LEU A 161 15.43 6.45 -2.83
C LEU A 161 15.45 5.70 -1.49
N ILE A 162 15.05 4.44 -1.47
CA ILE A 162 15.01 3.63 -0.24
C ILE A 162 16.41 3.56 0.39
N ARG A 163 17.44 3.29 -0.42
CA ARG A 163 18.83 3.18 0.05
C ARG A 163 19.42 4.52 0.50
N SER A 164 18.92 5.64 -0.01
CA SER A 164 19.43 6.97 0.38
C SER A 164 19.22 7.31 1.85
N PHE A 165 18.25 6.67 2.51
CA PHE A 165 17.98 6.90 3.94
C PHE A 165 18.96 6.18 4.88
N ASP A 166 19.68 5.17 4.39
CA ASP A 166 20.61 4.35 5.20
C ASP A 166 19.96 3.88 6.53
N SER A 167 18.73 3.39 6.44
CA SER A 167 17.88 3.06 7.59
C SER A 167 17.00 1.83 7.31
N ASP A 168 16.92 0.93 8.28
CA ASP A 168 16.00 -0.22 8.25
C ASP A 168 14.52 0.19 8.35
N SER A 169 14.26 1.48 8.63
CA SER A 169 12.91 2.04 8.67
C SER A 169 12.41 2.54 7.31
N ALA A 170 13.24 2.48 6.26
CA ALA A 170 12.85 2.76 4.88
C ALA A 170 12.83 1.44 4.09
N VAL A 171 11.65 1.02 3.63
CA VAL A 171 11.44 -0.28 3.00
C VAL A 171 10.56 -0.16 1.75
N CYS A 172 10.30 -1.25 1.06
CA CYS A 172 9.44 -1.29 -0.11
C CYS A 172 8.08 -1.90 0.23
N CYS A 173 7.01 -1.23 -0.21
CA CYS A 173 5.71 -1.84 -0.42
C CYS A 173 5.65 -2.32 -1.88
N TRP A 174 5.57 -3.63 -2.09
CA TRP A 174 5.45 -4.18 -3.43
C TRP A 174 3.99 -4.23 -3.86
N ASP A 175 3.61 -3.36 -4.78
CA ASP A 175 2.31 -3.45 -5.44
C ASP A 175 2.41 -4.29 -6.70
N PHE A 176 1.68 -5.42 -6.72
CA PHE A 176 1.72 -6.38 -7.82
C PHE A 176 1.10 -5.85 -9.10
N GLY A 177 0.02 -5.08 -8.98
CA GLY A 177 -0.65 -4.49 -10.12
C GLY A 177 0.14 -3.35 -10.75
N HIS A 178 0.70 -2.45 -9.93
CA HIS A 178 1.59 -1.40 -10.39
C HIS A 178 2.84 -1.99 -11.06
N ALA A 179 3.42 -3.04 -10.49
CA ALA A 179 4.55 -3.75 -11.08
C ALA A 179 4.22 -4.38 -12.43
N ASN A 180 2.99 -4.91 -12.61
CA ASN A 180 2.54 -5.42 -13.91
C ASN A 180 2.46 -4.32 -14.96
N VAL A 181 2.04 -3.11 -14.58
CA VAL A 181 2.04 -1.96 -15.50
C VAL A 181 3.45 -1.48 -15.82
N ALA A 182 4.29 -1.31 -14.78
CA ALA A 182 5.64 -0.74 -14.89
C ALA A 182 6.65 -1.70 -15.51
N PHE A 183 6.69 -2.94 -15.03
CA PHE A 183 7.77 -3.89 -15.33
C PHE A 183 7.31 -5.07 -16.21
N LYS A 184 6.00 -5.30 -16.33
CA LYS A 184 5.42 -6.35 -17.16
C LYS A 184 6.04 -7.72 -16.84
N LYS A 185 6.53 -8.45 -17.85
CA LYS A 185 7.20 -9.76 -17.68
C LYS A 185 8.48 -9.72 -16.86
N GLU A 186 9.08 -8.56 -16.64
CA GLU A 186 10.29 -8.41 -15.82
C GLU A 186 9.98 -8.28 -14.33
N ALA A 187 8.73 -8.09 -13.91
CA ALA A 187 8.34 -7.94 -12.51
C ALA A 187 8.94 -9.03 -11.58
N PRO A 188 8.97 -10.35 -11.94
CA PRO A 188 9.61 -11.36 -11.12
C PRO A 188 11.12 -11.17 -10.92
N ASN A 189 11.83 -10.56 -11.88
CA ASN A 189 13.25 -10.24 -11.75
C ASN A 189 13.45 -9.05 -10.83
N VAL A 190 12.61 -8.03 -10.94
CA VAL A 190 12.62 -6.85 -10.07
C VAL A 190 12.31 -7.25 -8.61
N ILE A 191 11.37 -8.18 -8.36
CA ILE A 191 11.14 -8.73 -7.00
C ILE A 191 12.44 -9.26 -6.40
N ARG A 192 13.22 -10.05 -7.15
CA ARG A 192 14.49 -10.60 -6.67
C ARG A 192 15.55 -9.52 -6.41
N GLU A 193 15.56 -8.47 -7.23
CA GLU A 193 16.48 -7.33 -7.07
C GLU A 193 16.18 -6.54 -5.79
N PHE A 194 14.90 -6.33 -5.46
CA PHE A 194 14.49 -5.68 -4.21
C PHE A 194 14.74 -6.56 -2.99
N GLY A 195 14.56 -7.87 -3.13
CA GLY A 195 14.89 -8.85 -2.11
C GLY A 195 14.26 -8.55 -0.74
N SER A 196 15.10 -8.43 0.29
CA SER A 196 14.66 -8.15 1.67
C SER A 196 14.09 -6.76 1.91
N LEU A 197 14.22 -5.84 0.96
CA LEU A 197 13.58 -4.52 1.07
C LEU A 197 12.06 -4.61 0.95
N ILE A 198 11.51 -5.64 0.26
CA ILE A 198 10.07 -5.87 0.20
C ILE A 198 9.60 -6.38 1.56
N GLN A 199 8.79 -5.58 2.28
CA GLN A 199 8.31 -5.92 3.61
C GLN A 199 6.79 -5.84 3.79
N CYS A 200 6.09 -5.15 2.89
CA CYS A 200 4.63 -5.19 2.78
C CYS A 200 4.21 -5.22 1.32
N THR A 201 2.93 -5.42 1.05
CA THR A 201 2.44 -5.59 -0.31
C THR A 201 1.07 -4.96 -0.50
N HIS A 202 0.78 -4.58 -1.76
CA HIS A 202 -0.57 -4.41 -2.29
C HIS A 202 -0.81 -5.44 -3.38
N LEU A 203 -1.83 -6.26 -3.19
CA LEU A 203 -2.11 -7.40 -4.06
C LEU A 203 -3.41 -7.18 -4.81
N HIS A 204 -3.29 -6.93 -6.09
CA HIS A 204 -4.37 -6.89 -7.06
C HIS A 204 -3.88 -7.29 -8.45
N ASP A 205 -4.80 -7.57 -9.36
CA ASP A 205 -4.50 -7.90 -10.75
C ASP A 205 -4.94 -6.77 -11.69
N ASN A 206 -4.48 -6.82 -12.91
CA ASN A 206 -4.91 -5.96 -13.99
C ASN A 206 -4.49 -6.54 -15.35
N THR A 207 -4.88 -5.87 -16.43
CA THR A 207 -4.53 -6.25 -17.81
C THR A 207 -3.53 -5.28 -18.46
N GLY A 208 -2.64 -4.67 -17.65
CA GLY A 208 -1.67 -3.67 -18.09
C GLY A 208 -2.18 -2.23 -17.92
N ARG A 209 -3.28 -2.04 -17.20
CA ARG A 209 -3.78 -0.74 -16.73
C ARG A 209 -4.18 -0.92 -15.27
N ASP A 210 -3.86 0.04 -14.46
CA ASP A 210 -4.21 0.03 -13.04
C ASP A 210 -5.74 0.02 -12.86
N SER A 211 -6.26 -1.14 -12.45
CA SER A 211 -7.70 -1.40 -12.37
C SER A 211 -8.13 -2.21 -11.15
N HIS A 212 -7.19 -2.50 -10.24
CA HIS A 212 -7.45 -3.17 -8.97
C HIS A 212 -8.42 -4.36 -9.10
N GLN A 213 -8.11 -5.30 -9.99
CA GLN A 213 -8.93 -6.50 -10.22
C GLN A 213 -8.61 -7.59 -9.19
N LEU A 214 -9.54 -8.52 -9.00
CA LEU A 214 -9.31 -9.71 -8.19
C LEU A 214 -8.08 -10.48 -8.73
N PRO A 215 -7.19 -10.97 -7.87
CA PRO A 215 -6.09 -11.82 -8.30
C PRO A 215 -6.55 -12.98 -9.20
N MET A 216 -5.79 -13.26 -10.26
CA MET A 216 -6.07 -14.26 -11.30
C MET A 216 -7.19 -13.88 -12.29
N THR A 217 -7.68 -12.62 -12.28
CA THR A 217 -8.66 -12.15 -13.29
C THR A 217 -8.05 -11.20 -14.31
N GLY A 218 -6.79 -10.82 -14.15
CA GLY A 218 -6.00 -10.03 -15.08
C GLY A 218 -5.02 -10.87 -15.91
N ASN A 219 -3.84 -10.32 -16.15
CA ASN A 219 -2.80 -10.96 -16.95
C ASN A 219 -1.43 -11.06 -16.25
N ILE A 220 -1.36 -10.86 -14.94
CA ILE A 220 -0.14 -11.11 -14.17
C ILE A 220 0.25 -12.59 -14.27
N ASP A 221 1.52 -12.87 -14.56
CA ASP A 221 2.07 -14.24 -14.47
C ASP A 221 2.25 -14.60 -12.98
N TRP A 222 1.15 -15.00 -12.35
CA TRP A 222 1.13 -15.36 -10.93
C TRP A 222 2.07 -16.50 -10.56
N PRO A 223 2.18 -17.59 -11.35
CA PRO A 223 3.17 -18.64 -11.07
C PRO A 223 4.60 -18.12 -11.00
N ALA A 224 5.03 -17.28 -11.95
CA ALA A 224 6.37 -16.70 -11.94
C ALA A 224 6.55 -15.68 -10.81
N THR A 225 5.52 -14.89 -10.54
CA THR A 225 5.51 -13.84 -9.50
C THR A 225 5.57 -14.45 -8.10
N VAL A 226 4.71 -15.42 -7.78
CA VAL A 226 4.71 -16.12 -6.49
C VAL A 226 6.02 -16.88 -6.29
N LYS A 227 6.55 -17.51 -7.34
CA LYS A 227 7.88 -18.16 -7.28
C LYS A 227 8.98 -17.15 -6.92
N ALA A 228 8.96 -15.94 -7.50
CA ALA A 228 9.93 -14.90 -7.18
C ALA A 228 9.79 -14.42 -5.73
N MET A 229 8.55 -14.19 -5.25
CA MET A 229 8.29 -13.83 -3.86
C MET A 229 8.76 -14.90 -2.87
N LYS A 230 8.58 -16.19 -3.19
CA LYS A 230 9.08 -17.31 -2.35
C LYS A 230 10.60 -17.47 -2.39
N GLN A 231 11.30 -16.81 -3.30
CA GLN A 231 12.77 -16.83 -3.39
C GLN A 231 13.43 -15.71 -2.58
N ILE A 232 12.69 -14.73 -2.12
CA ILE A 232 13.15 -13.66 -1.23
C ILE A 232 12.69 -13.96 0.22
N PRO A 233 13.32 -13.36 1.25
CA PRO A 233 12.97 -13.61 2.65
C PRO A 233 11.68 -12.86 3.08
N TYR A 234 10.62 -12.93 2.26
CA TYR A 234 9.36 -12.29 2.55
C TYR A 234 8.51 -13.14 3.52
N THR A 235 8.20 -12.58 4.67
CA THR A 235 7.38 -13.20 5.72
C THR A 235 6.21 -12.31 6.14
N GLY A 236 5.98 -11.20 5.42
CA GLY A 236 4.93 -10.23 5.71
C GLY A 236 3.53 -10.70 5.32
N VAL A 237 2.60 -9.77 5.37
CA VAL A 237 1.19 -9.97 5.03
C VAL A 237 0.97 -9.79 3.53
N LEU A 238 0.21 -10.68 2.89
CA LEU A 238 -0.34 -10.42 1.56
C LEU A 238 -1.59 -9.57 1.71
N SER A 239 -1.45 -8.28 1.51
CA SER A 239 -2.54 -7.30 1.67
C SER A 239 -3.23 -7.05 0.34
N VAL A 240 -4.52 -7.40 0.27
CA VAL A 240 -5.32 -7.21 -0.93
C VAL A 240 -5.77 -5.76 -1.01
N GLU A 241 -5.45 -5.12 -2.13
CA GLU A 241 -5.93 -3.79 -2.48
C GLU A 241 -6.82 -3.85 -3.72
N TYR A 242 -8.07 -4.21 -3.50
CA TYR A 242 -8.98 -4.59 -4.57
C TYR A 242 -10.28 -3.79 -4.53
N SER A 243 -10.69 -3.31 -5.70
CA SER A 243 -11.94 -2.57 -5.83
C SER A 243 -13.11 -3.50 -6.17
N GLN A 244 -14.15 -3.51 -5.35
CA GLN A 244 -15.41 -4.21 -5.63
C GLN A 244 -16.19 -3.56 -6.80
N GLY A 245 -15.73 -2.44 -7.34
CA GLY A 245 -16.43 -1.71 -8.40
C GLY A 245 -17.83 -1.30 -7.97
N ASN A 246 -18.81 -1.60 -8.82
CA ASN A 246 -20.24 -1.30 -8.56
C ASN A 246 -20.99 -2.51 -7.98
N MET A 247 -20.34 -3.39 -7.24
CA MET A 247 -20.99 -4.57 -6.66
C MET A 247 -22.03 -4.16 -5.61
N PRO A 248 -23.27 -4.65 -5.71
CA PRO A 248 -24.32 -4.30 -4.75
C PRO A 248 -24.01 -4.91 -3.37
N ALA A 249 -24.36 -4.19 -2.31
CA ALA A 249 -24.09 -4.56 -0.93
C ALA A 249 -24.49 -6.01 -0.57
N CYS A 250 -25.60 -6.51 -1.12
CA CYS A 250 -26.08 -7.89 -0.89
C CYS A 250 -25.15 -8.99 -1.42
N LEU A 251 -24.19 -8.68 -2.27
CA LEU A 251 -23.21 -9.63 -2.79
C LEU A 251 -21.83 -9.47 -2.15
N LEU A 252 -21.58 -8.39 -1.40
CA LEU A 252 -20.25 -8.09 -0.87
C LEU A 252 -19.72 -9.15 0.10
N GLU A 253 -20.58 -9.77 0.92
CA GLU A 253 -20.15 -10.84 1.82
C GLU A 253 -19.51 -12.01 1.04
N ARG A 254 -20.18 -12.51 0.01
CA ARG A 254 -19.65 -13.60 -0.84
C ARG A 254 -18.42 -13.20 -1.61
N PHE A 255 -18.37 -11.94 -2.00
CA PHE A 255 -17.24 -11.37 -2.71
C PHE A 255 -15.99 -11.28 -1.81
N ILE A 256 -16.14 -10.86 -0.55
CA ILE A 256 -15.09 -10.85 0.46
C ILE A 256 -14.59 -12.28 0.72
N GLU A 257 -15.50 -13.26 0.86
CA GLU A 257 -15.14 -14.67 1.02
C GLU A 257 -14.33 -15.19 -0.18
N LEU A 258 -14.77 -14.90 -1.40
CA LEU A 258 -14.03 -15.26 -2.62
C LEU A 258 -12.66 -14.61 -2.68
N THR A 259 -12.55 -13.34 -2.27
CA THR A 259 -11.28 -12.62 -2.24
C THR A 259 -10.28 -13.29 -1.29
N TYR A 260 -10.72 -13.68 -0.09
CA TYR A 260 -9.90 -14.43 0.84
C TYR A 260 -9.43 -15.77 0.25
N GLN A 261 -10.36 -16.55 -0.31
CA GLN A 261 -10.07 -17.86 -0.92
C GLN A 261 -9.10 -17.73 -2.11
N ALA A 262 -9.30 -16.73 -2.97
CA ALA A 262 -8.40 -16.47 -4.10
C ALA A 262 -6.98 -16.11 -3.64
N THR A 263 -6.85 -15.29 -2.59
CA THR A 263 -5.54 -14.92 -2.03
C THR A 263 -4.84 -16.13 -1.40
N ALA A 264 -5.57 -16.93 -0.64
CA ALA A 264 -5.05 -18.15 -0.02
C ALA A 264 -4.60 -19.17 -1.08
N TYR A 265 -5.43 -19.40 -2.09
CA TYR A 265 -5.10 -20.29 -3.23
C TYR A 265 -3.85 -19.83 -3.97
N LEU A 266 -3.75 -18.53 -4.24
CA LEU A 266 -2.61 -17.95 -4.96
C LEU A 266 -1.29 -18.25 -4.27
N TRP A 267 -1.26 -18.21 -2.94
CA TRP A 267 -0.04 -18.49 -2.16
C TRP A 267 0.20 -20.00 -1.94
N GLY A 268 -0.77 -20.86 -2.27
CA GLY A 268 -0.68 -22.31 -2.12
C GLY A 268 -1.02 -22.78 -0.71
N ALA A 269 -1.91 -22.09 -0.01
CA ALA A 269 -2.60 -22.62 1.15
C ALA A 269 -3.77 -23.46 0.64
N GLU A 270 -3.68 -24.78 0.75
CA GLU A 270 -4.79 -25.72 0.57
C GLU A 270 -5.67 -25.78 1.82
#